data_1be4bee48ed5748d1de9255aad1130c2
#
_entry.id   1be4bee48ed5748d1de9255aad1130c2
#
_cell.length_a   1.000
_cell.length_b   1.000
_cell.length_c   1.000
_cell.angle_alpha   90.00
_cell.angle_beta   90.00
_cell.angle_gamma   90.00
#
_symmetry.space_group_name_H-M   'P 1'
#
loop_
_entity.id
_entity.type
_entity.pdbx_description
1 polymer ?
#
loop_
_entity_poly.entity_id
_entity_poly.type
_entity_poly.pdbx_seq_one_letter_code
_entity_poly.pdbx_strand_id
1 'polypeptide(L)'
;QKDGTYKIQNARTGWYIENSVPTLVFGKKGMNVELSILAGNTAATAYSYANEWMAGIPDDALLSSVNIPATHDTGTAGVVDDLVPSVSITSCQNLYYDEQLNMGARSFDIRANATKDDASAADVKIVHGGELWQCQEKNGSDLTLQSILNTSLGFLEKHKSETVILTVKPDAGSTIGLEHAVAEFIEKNKDKVYSGGDIPSMKEARGKII
;
A
#
# COMPACT_ATOMS: atom_id res chain seq x y z
N GLN A 1 15.74 -8.87 22.17
CA GLN A 1 16.32 -9.83 23.13
C GLN A 1 17.81 -9.53 23.29
N LYS A 2 18.43 -10.04 24.36
CA LYS A 2 19.87 -9.81 24.64
C LYS A 2 20.83 -10.49 23.62
N ASP A 3 20.30 -11.41 22.83
CA ASP A 3 21.01 -12.18 21.79
C ASP A 3 20.89 -11.57 20.40
N GLY A 4 20.32 -10.38 20.26
CA GLY A 4 20.10 -9.71 18.97
C GLY A 4 18.93 -10.26 18.16
N THR A 5 18.13 -11.20 18.71
CA THR A 5 16.94 -11.70 18.03
C THR A 5 15.72 -10.89 18.39
N TYR A 6 14.72 -10.87 17.50
CA TYR A 6 13.46 -10.18 17.68
C TYR A 6 12.32 -11.19 17.68
N LYS A 7 11.30 -10.90 18.49
CA LYS A 7 10.03 -11.60 18.42
C LYS A 7 8.97 -10.61 17.93
N ILE A 8 8.26 -10.98 16.90
CA ILE A 8 7.13 -10.19 16.41
C ILE A 8 5.89 -10.74 17.07
N GLN A 9 5.19 -9.91 17.82
CA GLN A 9 3.98 -10.29 18.54
C GLN A 9 2.82 -9.40 18.09
N ASN A 10 1.67 -10.00 17.84
CA ASN A 10 0.44 -9.24 17.66
C ASN A 10 0.03 -8.62 19.00
N ALA A 11 0.00 -7.30 19.09
CA ALA A 11 -0.26 -6.56 20.33
C ALA A 11 -1.66 -6.82 20.91
N ARG A 12 -2.63 -7.18 20.08
CA ARG A 12 -4.01 -7.42 20.50
C ARG A 12 -4.24 -8.83 21.00
N THR A 13 -3.66 -9.83 20.34
CA THR A 13 -3.91 -11.25 20.63
C THR A 13 -2.84 -11.87 21.50
N GLY A 14 -1.68 -11.23 21.64
CA GLY A 14 -0.51 -11.78 22.30
C GLY A 14 0.17 -12.94 21.56
N TRP A 15 -0.27 -13.24 20.33
CA TRP A 15 0.30 -14.31 19.52
C TRP A 15 1.57 -13.85 18.84
N TYR A 16 2.51 -14.77 18.66
CA TYR A 16 3.76 -14.54 17.95
C TYR A 16 3.68 -15.06 16.53
N ILE A 17 4.45 -14.42 15.63
CA ILE A 17 4.70 -14.97 14.31
C ILE A 17 5.72 -16.09 14.45
N GLU A 18 5.35 -17.28 14.04
CA GLU A 18 6.24 -18.44 13.99
C GLU A 18 6.61 -18.73 12.55
N ASN A 19 7.90 -18.92 12.31
CA ASN A 19 8.40 -19.32 11.00
C ASN A 19 8.50 -20.84 10.92
N SER A 20 7.56 -21.46 10.21
CA SER A 20 7.75 -22.80 9.66
C SER A 20 7.92 -22.65 8.16
N VAL A 21 9.15 -22.76 7.65
CA VAL A 21 9.42 -22.65 6.23
C VAL A 21 8.52 -23.60 5.44
N PRO A 22 7.80 -23.13 4.41
CA PRO A 22 7.81 -21.81 3.79
C PRO A 22 6.65 -20.89 4.20
N THR A 23 5.92 -21.19 5.25
CA THR A 23 4.67 -20.50 5.63
C THR A 23 4.83 -19.80 6.98
N LEU A 24 4.45 -18.51 7.06
CA LEU A 24 4.30 -17.81 8.32
C LEU A 24 3.01 -18.28 9.01
N VAL A 25 3.14 -18.83 10.21
CA VAL A 25 2.01 -19.31 11.01
C VAL A 25 1.94 -18.51 12.30
N PHE A 26 0.74 -18.09 12.69
CA PHE A 26 0.51 -17.43 13.97
C PHE A 26 0.31 -18.50 15.06
N GLY A 27 1.19 -18.51 16.06
CA GLY A 27 1.13 -19.46 17.17
C GLY A 27 1.24 -18.80 18.54
N LYS A 28 0.88 -19.56 19.58
CA LYS A 28 0.97 -19.10 20.99
C LYS A 28 2.39 -19.08 21.54
N LYS A 29 3.30 -19.84 20.94
CA LYS A 29 4.73 -19.88 21.32
C LYS A 29 5.52 -19.09 20.29
N GLY A 30 6.15 -18.00 20.72
CA GLY A 30 7.02 -17.22 19.85
C GLY A 30 8.25 -18.03 19.43
N MET A 31 8.50 -18.08 18.13
CA MET A 31 9.77 -18.50 17.58
C MET A 31 10.69 -17.30 17.44
N ASN A 32 11.99 -17.53 17.54
CA ASN A 32 12.97 -16.55 17.12
C ASN A 32 12.90 -16.48 15.60
N VAL A 33 12.42 -15.36 15.10
CA VAL A 33 12.52 -15.05 13.67
C VAL A 33 13.87 -14.40 13.47
N GLU A 34 14.78 -15.10 12.82
CA GLU A 34 15.99 -14.49 12.30
C GLU A 34 15.57 -13.71 11.06
N LEU A 35 15.43 -12.40 11.21
CA LEU A 35 15.29 -11.51 10.07
C LEU A 35 16.69 -11.43 9.44
N SER A 36 16.97 -12.35 8.55
CA SER A 36 18.12 -12.23 7.64
C SER A 36 17.81 -11.12 6.68
N ILE A 37 18.26 -9.93 7.04
CA ILE A 37 18.28 -8.84 6.10
C ILE A 37 19.42 -9.16 5.15
N LEU A 38 19.10 -9.56 3.94
CA LEU A 38 20.02 -9.64 2.83
C LEU A 38 20.41 -8.21 2.39
N ALA A 39 21.03 -7.48 3.31
CA ALA A 39 21.69 -6.23 2.99
C ALA A 39 23.18 -6.52 2.97
N GLY A 40 23.73 -6.56 1.80
CA GLY A 40 25.16 -6.39 1.67
C GLY A 40 25.56 -5.09 2.36
N ASN A 41 26.41 -5.20 3.34
CA ASN A 41 27.20 -4.16 3.99
C ASN A 41 26.57 -2.79 4.20
N THR A 42 26.31 -2.48 5.43
CA THR A 42 25.91 -1.22 6.07
C THR A 42 24.49 -1.24 6.60
N ALA A 43 24.22 -2.26 7.34
CA ALA A 43 22.90 -2.53 7.92
C ALA A 43 22.38 -1.46 8.88
N ALA A 44 23.22 -0.66 9.47
CA ALA A 44 22.80 0.25 10.54
C ALA A 44 22.00 1.48 10.05
N THR A 45 22.14 1.87 8.80
CA THR A 45 21.52 3.08 8.25
C THR A 45 20.23 2.84 7.49
N ALA A 46 20.02 1.62 6.98
CA ALA A 46 18.86 1.32 6.15
C ALA A 46 17.54 1.28 6.93
N TYR A 47 17.59 1.03 8.22
CA TYR A 47 16.38 0.80 9.04
C TYR A 47 15.81 2.00 9.76
N SER A 48 16.54 3.07 9.79
CA SER A 48 15.95 4.32 10.29
C SER A 48 14.89 4.88 9.34
N TYR A 49 14.71 4.30 8.15
CA TYR A 49 13.88 4.85 7.09
C TYR A 49 12.96 3.80 6.46
N ALA A 50 11.85 3.50 7.10
CA ALA A 50 10.82 2.64 6.53
C ALA A 50 10.33 3.15 5.16
N ASN A 51 10.48 4.44 4.90
CA ASN A 51 10.12 5.08 3.65
C ASN A 51 11.15 4.93 2.51
N GLU A 52 12.32 4.29 2.76
CA GLU A 52 13.37 4.06 1.75
C GLU A 52 13.93 2.63 1.79
N TRP A 53 13.18 1.67 2.29
CA TRP A 53 13.66 0.31 2.49
C TRP A 53 13.98 -0.43 1.19
N MET A 54 13.35 -0.07 0.07
CA MET A 54 13.63 -0.70 -1.21
C MET A 54 15.01 -0.32 -1.78
N ALA A 55 15.66 0.73 -1.24
CA ALA A 55 17.02 1.11 -1.63
C ALA A 55 18.04 -0.02 -1.44
N GLY A 56 17.79 -0.93 -0.49
CA GLY A 56 18.65 -2.08 -0.23
C GLY A 56 18.45 -3.28 -1.19
N ILE A 57 17.45 -3.24 -2.07
CA ILE A 57 17.17 -4.35 -2.98
C ILE A 57 18.00 -4.19 -4.26
N PRO A 58 18.64 -5.26 -4.76
CA PRO A 58 19.39 -5.21 -6.02
C PRO A 58 18.52 -4.78 -7.20
N ASP A 59 19.09 -4.02 -8.12
CA ASP A 59 18.38 -3.47 -9.28
C ASP A 59 17.89 -4.54 -10.27
N ASP A 60 18.57 -5.68 -10.33
CA ASP A 60 18.23 -6.83 -11.18
C ASP A 60 17.23 -7.79 -10.54
N ALA A 61 16.89 -7.61 -9.27
CA ALA A 61 15.84 -8.40 -8.62
C ALA A 61 14.49 -8.13 -9.28
N LEU A 62 13.74 -9.20 -9.60
CA LEU A 62 12.37 -9.06 -10.08
C LEU A 62 11.46 -8.59 -8.95
N LEU A 63 10.55 -7.69 -9.22
CA LEU A 63 9.59 -7.18 -8.24
C LEU A 63 8.78 -8.31 -7.58
N SER A 64 8.49 -9.38 -8.33
CA SER A 64 7.81 -10.58 -7.82
C SER A 64 8.61 -11.41 -6.82
N SER A 65 9.92 -11.20 -6.73
CA SER A 65 10.77 -11.87 -5.75
C SER A 65 10.88 -11.13 -4.42
N VAL A 66 10.27 -9.95 -4.31
CA VAL A 66 10.31 -9.10 -3.13
C VAL A 66 9.07 -9.30 -2.26
N ASN A 67 9.26 -9.53 -0.96
CA ASN A 67 8.14 -9.52 -0.01
C ASN A 67 7.75 -8.07 0.28
N ILE A 68 6.62 -7.63 -0.27
CA ILE A 68 6.16 -6.25 -0.21
C ILE A 68 5.04 -6.12 0.83
N PRO A 69 5.22 -5.27 1.87
CA PRO A 69 4.14 -4.95 2.79
C PRO A 69 2.94 -4.35 2.06
N ALA A 70 1.76 -4.91 2.32
CA ALA A 70 0.52 -4.53 1.66
C ALA A 70 -0.56 -4.14 2.68
N THR A 71 -1.51 -3.31 2.25
CA THR A 71 -2.67 -2.93 3.05
C THR A 71 -3.97 -3.26 2.33
N HIS A 72 -4.91 -3.82 3.08
CA HIS A 72 -6.26 -4.15 2.62
C HIS A 72 -7.18 -2.95 2.84
N ASP A 73 -8.05 -2.65 1.87
CA ASP A 73 -8.98 -1.51 1.95
C ASP A 73 -8.30 -0.23 2.44
N THR A 74 -7.27 0.16 1.70
CA THR A 74 -6.26 1.16 2.07
C THR A 74 -6.84 2.48 2.54
N GLY A 75 -7.97 2.94 1.95
CA GLY A 75 -8.59 4.23 2.25
C GLY A 75 -9.35 4.30 3.57
N THR A 76 -9.57 3.18 4.25
CA THR A 76 -10.56 3.07 5.33
C THR A 76 -10.16 3.66 6.68
N ALA A 77 -8.97 4.25 6.81
CA ALA A 77 -8.59 5.00 8.03
C ALA A 77 -9.52 6.20 8.30
N GLY A 78 -10.03 6.82 7.22
CA GLY A 78 -10.97 7.95 7.28
C GLY A 78 -12.40 7.57 6.91
N VAL A 79 -12.78 6.29 6.99
CA VAL A 79 -14.15 5.89 6.67
C VAL A 79 -15.14 6.48 7.67
N VAL A 80 -16.22 7.07 7.15
CA VAL A 80 -17.31 7.58 7.97
C VAL A 80 -18.35 6.47 8.11
N ASP A 81 -18.48 5.93 9.31
CA ASP A 81 -19.44 4.89 9.65
C ASP A 81 -20.48 5.45 10.63
N ASP A 82 -21.50 6.12 10.08
CA ASP A 82 -22.61 6.70 10.85
C ASP A 82 -23.69 5.68 11.22
N LEU A 83 -23.66 4.48 10.60
CA LEU A 83 -24.72 3.48 10.77
C LEU A 83 -24.58 2.68 12.07
N VAL A 84 -23.36 2.49 12.55
CA VAL A 84 -23.07 1.77 13.80
C VAL A 84 -21.98 2.50 14.59
N PRO A 85 -22.29 3.59 15.27
CA PRO A 85 -21.29 4.47 15.90
C PRO A 85 -20.37 3.81 16.94
N SER A 86 -20.77 2.65 17.44
CA SER A 86 -20.01 1.94 18.50
C SER A 86 -19.09 0.82 17.99
N VAL A 87 -19.18 0.43 16.73
CA VAL A 87 -18.38 -0.66 16.14
C VAL A 87 -18.04 -0.28 14.71
N SER A 88 -16.81 0.13 14.46
CA SER A 88 -16.33 0.27 13.08
C SER A 88 -16.16 -1.10 12.46
N ILE A 89 -17.13 -1.54 11.68
CA ILE A 89 -17.07 -2.79 10.90
C ILE A 89 -16.40 -2.58 9.55
N THR A 90 -16.15 -1.33 9.18
CA THR A 90 -15.65 -0.91 7.85
C THR A 90 -14.20 -0.42 7.91
N SER A 91 -13.69 0.01 9.05
CA SER A 91 -12.33 0.48 9.19
C SER A 91 -11.34 -0.69 9.24
N CYS A 92 -10.64 -0.92 8.14
CA CYS A 92 -9.56 -1.91 8.03
C CYS A 92 -8.19 -1.32 8.37
N GLN A 93 -8.06 0.01 8.35
CA GLN A 93 -6.81 0.73 8.57
C GLN A 93 -6.94 1.78 9.67
N ASN A 94 -5.84 2.00 10.42
CA ASN A 94 -5.73 3.07 11.43
C ASN A 94 -4.83 4.23 10.97
N LEU A 95 -4.11 4.04 9.86
CA LEU A 95 -3.21 5.03 9.29
C LEU A 95 -3.76 5.49 7.95
N TYR A 96 -3.70 6.79 7.71
CA TYR A 96 -4.03 7.36 6.41
C TYR A 96 -2.99 6.97 5.35
N TYR A 97 -3.33 7.10 4.08
CA TYR A 97 -2.53 6.59 2.98
C TYR A 97 -1.07 7.09 2.99
N ASP A 98 -0.86 8.38 3.25
CA ASP A 98 0.47 8.97 3.38
C ASP A 98 1.28 8.39 4.55
N GLU A 99 0.61 8.06 5.65
CA GLU A 99 1.23 7.43 6.82
C GLU A 99 1.60 5.97 6.53
N GLN A 100 0.73 5.24 5.80
CA GLN A 100 1.02 3.87 5.38
C GLN A 100 2.27 3.80 4.48
N LEU A 101 2.43 4.74 3.52
CA LEU A 101 3.64 4.88 2.71
C LEU A 101 4.89 5.11 3.58
N ASN A 102 4.79 6.04 4.54
CA ASN A 102 5.89 6.37 5.44
C ASN A 102 6.24 5.24 6.42
N MET A 103 5.27 4.37 6.75
CA MET A 103 5.48 3.18 7.57
C MET A 103 6.04 1.97 6.79
N GLY A 104 6.22 2.10 5.49
CA GLY A 104 6.87 1.09 4.66
C GLY A 104 5.94 0.22 3.80
N ALA A 105 4.64 0.43 3.81
CA ALA A 105 3.74 -0.23 2.88
C ALA A 105 4.01 0.26 1.44
N ARG A 106 3.93 -0.67 0.47
CA ARG A 106 4.18 -0.38 -0.95
C ARG A 106 3.18 -1.03 -1.89
N SER A 107 2.25 -1.82 -1.38
CA SER A 107 1.15 -2.41 -2.17
C SER A 107 -0.18 -2.07 -1.49
N PHE A 108 -1.13 -1.55 -2.27
CA PHE A 108 -2.33 -0.92 -1.75
C PHE A 108 -3.58 -1.39 -2.48
N ASP A 109 -4.58 -1.85 -1.73
CA ASP A 109 -5.90 -2.24 -2.24
C ASP A 109 -6.81 -1.02 -2.24
N ILE A 110 -7.07 -0.47 -3.44
CA ILE A 110 -7.83 0.76 -3.66
C ILE A 110 -9.22 0.40 -4.18
N ARG A 111 -10.24 0.65 -3.37
CA ARG A 111 -11.64 0.41 -3.70
C ARG A 111 -12.30 1.70 -4.15
N ALA A 112 -12.89 1.69 -5.33
CA ALA A 112 -13.26 2.89 -6.04
C ALA A 112 -14.74 2.91 -6.46
N ASN A 113 -15.33 4.10 -6.50
CA ASN A 113 -16.65 4.38 -7.05
C ASN A 113 -16.56 5.51 -8.07
N ALA A 114 -16.82 5.18 -9.34
CA ALA A 114 -16.95 6.14 -10.42
C ALA A 114 -18.44 6.28 -10.78
N THR A 115 -19.01 7.47 -10.66
CA THR A 115 -20.44 7.69 -10.84
C THR A 115 -20.86 7.93 -12.31
N LYS A 116 -19.90 8.06 -13.22
CA LYS A 116 -20.12 8.31 -14.66
C LYS A 116 -19.04 7.63 -15.50
N ASP A 117 -19.35 7.33 -16.76
CA ASP A 117 -18.46 6.58 -17.66
C ASP A 117 -17.26 7.40 -18.15
N ASP A 118 -17.35 8.72 -18.14
CA ASP A 118 -16.29 9.67 -18.49
C ASP A 118 -15.60 10.29 -17.26
N ALA A 119 -15.58 9.55 -16.14
CA ALA A 119 -15.01 10.04 -14.90
C ALA A 119 -13.51 10.34 -15.05
N SER A 120 -13.06 11.46 -14.52
CA SER A 120 -11.65 11.73 -14.24
C SER A 120 -11.24 11.12 -12.89
N ALA A 121 -9.95 11.03 -12.60
CA ALA A 121 -9.49 10.53 -11.29
C ALA A 121 -9.99 11.39 -10.11
N ALA A 122 -10.31 12.66 -10.33
CA ALA A 122 -10.90 13.54 -9.32
C ALA A 122 -12.38 13.25 -9.05
N ASP A 123 -13.09 12.67 -10.03
CA ASP A 123 -14.50 12.27 -9.90
C ASP A 123 -14.65 10.90 -9.22
N VAL A 124 -13.59 10.10 -9.19
CA VAL A 124 -13.61 8.75 -8.61
C VAL A 124 -13.34 8.83 -7.11
N LYS A 125 -14.31 8.42 -6.32
CA LYS A 125 -14.24 8.40 -4.85
C LYS A 125 -13.70 7.06 -4.34
N ILE A 126 -12.98 7.09 -3.24
CA ILE A 126 -12.55 5.88 -2.54
C ILE A 126 -13.61 5.52 -1.51
N VAL A 127 -14.05 4.26 -1.56
CA VAL A 127 -15.19 3.77 -0.79
C VAL A 127 -14.91 2.40 -0.17
N HIS A 128 -15.77 1.96 0.73
CA HIS A 128 -15.82 0.59 1.23
C HIS A 128 -17.27 0.11 1.30
N GLY A 129 -17.52 -1.16 0.91
CA GLY A 129 -18.86 -1.73 0.94
C GLY A 129 -19.86 -1.03 -0.01
N GLY A 130 -19.39 -0.69 -1.21
CA GLY A 130 -20.19 -0.01 -2.22
C GLY A 130 -20.29 1.50 -1.99
N GLU A 131 -21.48 2.07 -2.16
CA GLU A 131 -21.72 3.51 -2.00
C GLU A 131 -21.93 3.94 -0.55
N LEU A 132 -22.04 2.99 0.37
CA LEU A 132 -22.49 3.25 1.74
C LEU A 132 -21.43 3.96 2.58
N TRP A 133 -20.17 3.65 2.37
CA TRP A 133 -19.09 4.18 3.20
C TRP A 133 -18.02 4.88 2.36
N GLN A 134 -18.16 6.20 2.31
CA GLN A 134 -17.20 7.10 1.71
C GLN A 134 -15.96 7.22 2.61
N CYS A 135 -14.78 7.07 2.03
CA CYS A 135 -13.53 7.35 2.72
C CYS A 135 -13.19 8.84 2.65
N GLN A 136 -12.59 9.36 3.72
CA GLN A 136 -12.20 10.77 3.82
C GLN A 136 -10.70 10.92 4.08
N GLU A 137 -10.19 12.05 3.72
CA GLU A 137 -8.88 12.52 4.11
C GLU A 137 -8.87 13.05 5.56
N LYS A 138 -7.69 13.29 6.13
CA LYS A 138 -7.51 13.85 7.49
C LYS A 138 -8.27 15.17 7.72
N ASN A 139 -8.45 15.94 6.68
CA ASN A 139 -9.16 17.23 6.74
C ASN A 139 -10.68 17.12 6.58
N GLY A 140 -11.20 15.89 6.42
CA GLY A 140 -12.63 15.61 6.24
C GLY A 140 -13.14 15.76 4.81
N SER A 141 -12.28 16.07 3.83
CA SER A 141 -12.69 16.04 2.43
C SER A 141 -12.77 14.60 1.91
N ASP A 142 -13.53 14.38 0.84
CA ASP A 142 -13.61 13.08 0.19
C ASP A 142 -12.24 12.61 -0.28
N LEU A 143 -11.88 11.37 0.06
CA LEU A 143 -10.70 10.73 -0.51
C LEU A 143 -11.02 10.30 -1.94
N THR A 144 -10.22 10.75 -2.90
CA THR A 144 -10.40 10.48 -4.32
C THR A 144 -9.24 9.66 -4.89
N LEU A 145 -9.45 9.04 -6.05
CA LEU A 145 -8.37 8.38 -6.78
C LEU A 145 -7.25 9.38 -7.11
N GLN A 146 -7.61 10.62 -7.46
CA GLN A 146 -6.63 11.68 -7.71
C GLN A 146 -5.75 11.97 -6.49
N SER A 147 -6.33 11.98 -5.29
CA SER A 147 -5.59 12.15 -4.03
C SER A 147 -4.57 11.03 -3.82
N ILE A 148 -4.99 9.77 -4.01
CA ILE A 148 -4.11 8.59 -3.90
C ILE A 148 -2.95 8.70 -4.90
N LEU A 149 -3.26 8.99 -6.16
CA LEU A 149 -2.27 9.10 -7.23
C LEU A 149 -1.27 10.25 -6.99
N ASN A 150 -1.76 11.42 -6.59
CA ASN A 150 -0.91 12.57 -6.28
C ASN A 150 0.01 12.29 -5.09
N THR A 151 -0.52 11.67 -4.03
CA THR A 151 0.25 11.28 -2.85
C THR A 151 1.33 10.26 -3.21
N SER A 152 1.01 9.27 -4.05
CA SER A 152 1.97 8.29 -4.57
C SER A 152 3.10 8.95 -5.35
N LEU A 153 2.76 9.85 -6.30
CA LEU A 153 3.76 10.57 -7.09
C LEU A 153 4.63 11.46 -6.20
N GLY A 154 4.03 12.19 -5.27
CA GLY A 154 4.76 13.06 -4.34
C GLY A 154 5.69 12.28 -3.41
N PHE A 155 5.30 11.07 -3.00
CA PHE A 155 6.15 10.14 -2.26
C PHE A 155 7.33 9.66 -3.12
N LEU A 156 7.08 9.16 -4.33
CA LEU A 156 8.10 8.64 -5.23
C LEU A 156 9.07 9.71 -5.73
N GLU A 157 8.65 10.96 -5.82
CA GLU A 157 9.54 12.07 -6.15
C GLU A 157 10.60 12.31 -5.07
N LYS A 158 10.24 12.11 -3.81
CA LYS A 158 11.13 12.24 -2.65
C LYS A 158 11.98 10.98 -2.41
N HIS A 159 11.41 9.80 -2.70
CA HIS A 159 11.95 8.48 -2.40
C HIS A 159 12.15 7.67 -3.69
N LYS A 160 13.11 8.05 -4.50
CA LYS A 160 13.32 7.53 -5.86
C LYS A 160 13.76 6.07 -5.93
N SER A 161 14.20 5.51 -4.83
CA SER A 161 14.51 4.07 -4.71
C SER A 161 13.27 3.19 -4.63
N GLU A 162 12.13 3.78 -4.29
CA GLU A 162 10.89 3.07 -4.02
C GLU A 162 10.05 2.88 -5.28
N THR A 163 9.10 1.96 -5.19
CA THR A 163 7.97 1.82 -6.13
C THR A 163 6.68 1.67 -5.33
N VAL A 164 5.56 1.99 -5.93
CA VAL A 164 4.22 1.87 -5.32
C VAL A 164 3.33 1.04 -6.23
N ILE A 165 2.73 -0.01 -5.68
CA ILE A 165 1.80 -0.89 -6.39
C ILE A 165 0.38 -0.52 -5.99
N LEU A 166 -0.47 -0.20 -6.96
CA LEU A 166 -1.86 0.13 -6.75
C LEU A 166 -2.76 -0.91 -7.42
N THR A 167 -3.46 -1.70 -6.62
CA THR A 167 -4.53 -2.57 -7.10
C THR A 167 -5.84 -1.79 -7.04
N VAL A 168 -6.22 -1.19 -8.16
CA VAL A 168 -7.42 -0.36 -8.24
C VAL A 168 -8.57 -1.20 -8.80
N LYS A 169 -9.68 -1.25 -8.07
CA LYS A 169 -10.87 -2.02 -8.51
C LYS A 169 -12.16 -1.31 -8.14
N PRO A 170 -13.23 -1.51 -8.94
CA PRO A 170 -14.53 -0.98 -8.61
C PRO A 170 -15.11 -1.71 -7.39
N ASP A 171 -15.65 -0.95 -6.44
CA ASP A 171 -16.48 -1.43 -5.35
C ASP A 171 -17.93 -1.00 -5.55
N ALA A 172 -18.13 0.08 -6.33
CA ALA A 172 -19.41 0.58 -6.80
C ALA A 172 -19.28 1.38 -8.10
N GLY A 173 -20.41 1.73 -8.71
CA GLY A 173 -20.49 2.64 -9.84
C GLY A 173 -20.03 2.05 -11.16
N SER A 174 -19.54 2.91 -12.06
CA SER A 174 -19.16 2.54 -13.42
C SER A 174 -17.75 1.99 -13.49
N THR A 175 -17.60 0.73 -13.93
CA THR A 175 -16.31 0.14 -14.26
C THR A 175 -15.65 0.88 -15.44
N ILE A 176 -16.44 1.28 -16.45
CA ILE A 176 -15.96 2.04 -17.60
C ILE A 176 -15.38 3.37 -17.15
N GLY A 177 -16.07 4.08 -16.24
CA GLY A 177 -15.58 5.34 -15.69
C GLY A 177 -14.29 5.19 -14.90
N LEU A 178 -14.13 4.11 -14.14
CA LEU A 178 -12.88 3.83 -13.44
C LEU A 178 -11.73 3.54 -14.42
N GLU A 179 -11.98 2.70 -15.42
CA GLU A 179 -11.00 2.39 -16.48
C GLU A 179 -10.59 3.66 -17.23
N HIS A 180 -11.57 4.52 -17.58
CA HIS A 180 -11.30 5.81 -18.22
C HIS A 180 -10.39 6.70 -17.34
N ALA A 181 -10.70 6.85 -16.07
CA ALA A 181 -9.92 7.67 -15.13
C ALA A 181 -8.48 7.17 -14.98
N VAL A 182 -8.30 5.85 -14.88
CA VAL A 182 -6.97 5.23 -14.79
C VAL A 182 -6.20 5.40 -16.10
N ALA A 183 -6.82 5.13 -17.25
CA ALA A 183 -6.19 5.29 -18.56
C ALA A 183 -5.75 6.74 -18.82
N GLU A 184 -6.60 7.72 -18.51
CA GLU A 184 -6.27 9.14 -18.63
C GLU A 184 -5.08 9.53 -17.76
N PHE A 185 -5.03 9.02 -16.51
CA PHE A 185 -3.89 9.26 -15.63
C PHE A 185 -2.60 8.67 -16.18
N ILE A 186 -2.62 7.41 -16.65
CA ILE A 186 -1.46 6.74 -17.25
C ILE A 186 -0.97 7.52 -18.46
N GLU A 187 -1.86 7.94 -19.34
CA GLU A 187 -1.50 8.72 -20.55
C GLU A 187 -0.79 10.03 -20.22
N LYS A 188 -1.25 10.72 -19.16
CA LYS A 188 -0.64 11.98 -18.70
C LYS A 188 0.67 11.78 -17.94
N ASN A 189 0.97 10.57 -17.46
CA ASN A 189 2.11 10.28 -16.57
C ASN A 189 2.91 9.06 -17.01
N LYS A 190 3.10 8.88 -18.34
CA LYS A 190 3.77 7.70 -18.92
C LYS A 190 5.18 7.43 -18.38
N ASP A 191 5.90 8.46 -18.02
CA ASP A 191 7.24 8.38 -17.43
C ASP A 191 7.24 7.95 -15.95
N LYS A 192 6.11 8.10 -15.27
CA LYS A 192 5.92 7.84 -13.84
C LYS A 192 5.09 6.61 -13.53
N VAL A 193 4.53 5.97 -14.55
CA VAL A 193 3.78 4.73 -14.43
C VAL A 193 4.50 3.64 -15.24
N TYR A 194 4.63 2.46 -14.66
CA TYR A 194 5.15 1.32 -15.40
C TYR A 194 4.04 0.75 -16.29
N SER A 195 4.29 0.69 -17.58
CA SER A 195 3.34 0.19 -18.59
C SER A 195 3.86 -1.01 -19.38
N GLY A 196 4.91 -1.69 -18.88
CA GLY A 196 5.43 -2.92 -19.48
C GLY A 196 4.46 -4.09 -19.33
N GLY A 197 4.54 -5.06 -20.24
CA GLY A 197 3.73 -6.29 -20.21
C GLY A 197 4.25 -7.36 -19.26
N ASP A 198 5.51 -7.25 -18.82
CA ASP A 198 6.17 -8.22 -17.96
C ASP A 198 6.31 -7.68 -16.53
N ILE A 199 6.63 -8.58 -15.58
CA ILE A 199 6.97 -8.17 -14.22
C ILE A 199 8.30 -7.41 -14.25
N PRO A 200 8.34 -6.14 -13.77
CA PRO A 200 9.55 -5.35 -13.85
C PRO A 200 10.64 -5.86 -12.90
N SER A 201 11.89 -5.59 -13.26
CA SER A 201 13.00 -5.54 -12.30
C SER A 201 12.84 -4.33 -11.36
N MET A 202 13.55 -4.36 -10.24
CA MET A 202 13.58 -3.21 -9.33
C MET A 202 14.06 -1.94 -10.03
N LYS A 203 15.04 -2.04 -10.93
CA LYS A 203 15.54 -0.92 -11.73
C LYS A 203 14.44 -0.26 -12.57
N GLU A 204 13.59 -1.05 -13.19
CA GLU A 204 12.50 -0.56 -14.04
C GLU A 204 11.34 0.01 -13.21
N ALA A 205 11.13 -0.54 -12.01
CA ALA A 205 10.05 -0.16 -11.10
C ALA A 205 10.34 1.10 -10.29
N ARG A 206 11.63 1.36 -9.97
CA ARG A 206 12.01 2.49 -9.10
C ARG A 206 11.47 3.83 -9.60
N GLY A 207 10.89 4.60 -8.67
CA GLY A 207 10.31 5.91 -8.93
C GLY A 207 8.98 5.86 -9.68
N LYS A 208 8.40 4.67 -9.90
CA LYS A 208 7.15 4.50 -10.67
C LYS A 208 6.03 3.89 -9.85
N ILE A 209 4.81 4.21 -10.26
CA ILE A 209 3.58 3.48 -9.88
C ILE A 209 3.47 2.28 -10.82
N ILE A 210 3.09 1.12 -10.23
CA ILE A 210 2.82 -0.15 -10.91
C ILE A 210 1.31 -0.42 -10.81
#